data_d5f6397a4823409984a9c34e2325f8c6
#
_entry.id   d5f6397a4823409984a9c34e2325f8c6
#
_cell.length_a   1.000
_cell.length_b   1.000
_cell.length_c   1.000
_cell.angle_alpha   90.00
_cell.angle_beta   90.00
_cell.angle_gamma   90.00
#
_symmetry.space_group_name_H-M   'P 1'
#
loop_
_entity.id
_entity.type
_entity.pdbx_description
1 polymer ?
#
loop_
_entity_poly.entity_id
_entity_poly.type
_entity_poly.pdbx_seq_one_letter_code
_entity_poly.pdbx_strand_id
1 'polypeptide(L)'
;SEYKTYAQKLVSELSYQDIESLENKEWKDFYINEIFLIKSGKRLTKRDMKMGNRPFIGASSINNGITNFVSNINSTLDKNVLGVNYNGSVGECFYHKYDCIFSDDVKRFHLKYESDNQKLFLFMKTLILFQKVIFTYGYKFNENRMLQQKIMLPITSDGKPDYIYME
;
A
#
# COMPACT_ATOMS: atom_id res chain seq x y z
N SER A 1 -6.68 -34.38 -26.55
CA SER A 1 -7.17 -34.76 -25.21
C SER A 1 -8.00 -33.60 -24.67
N GLU A 2 -9.07 -33.88 -23.97
CA GLU A 2 -10.02 -32.88 -23.41
C GLU A 2 -9.34 -31.77 -22.62
N TYR A 3 -8.28 -32.09 -21.90
CA TYR A 3 -7.48 -31.10 -21.15
C TYR A 3 -6.80 -30.04 -22.04
N LYS A 4 -6.33 -30.41 -23.23
CA LYS A 4 -5.76 -29.47 -24.19
C LYS A 4 -6.81 -28.51 -24.73
N THR A 5 -8.00 -29.04 -25.03
CA THR A 5 -9.13 -28.24 -25.53
C THR A 5 -9.66 -27.28 -24.46
N TYR A 6 -9.73 -27.72 -23.19
CA TYR A 6 -10.13 -26.90 -22.05
C TYR A 6 -9.13 -25.77 -21.77
N ALA A 7 -7.84 -26.09 -21.78
CA ALA A 7 -6.79 -25.07 -21.61
C ALA A 7 -6.78 -24.04 -22.75
N GLN A 8 -6.98 -24.49 -24.01
CA GLN A 8 -7.10 -23.60 -25.15
C GLN A 8 -8.34 -22.72 -25.10
N LYS A 9 -9.46 -23.24 -24.58
CA LYS A 9 -10.67 -22.45 -24.36
C LYS A 9 -10.47 -21.42 -23.26
N LEU A 10 -9.84 -21.77 -22.14
CA LEU A 10 -9.48 -20.83 -21.06
C LEU A 10 -8.54 -19.72 -21.56
N VAL A 11 -7.56 -20.05 -22.39
CA VAL A 11 -6.63 -19.05 -22.97
C VAL A 11 -7.32 -18.14 -23.98
N SER A 12 -8.33 -18.65 -24.73
CA SER A 12 -9.11 -17.82 -25.65
C SER A 12 -10.19 -16.98 -24.96
N GLU A 13 -10.65 -17.38 -23.77
CA GLU A 13 -11.59 -16.63 -22.93
C GLU A 13 -10.88 -15.56 -22.08
N LEU A 14 -9.58 -15.73 -21.82
CA LEU A 14 -8.72 -14.66 -21.35
C LEU A 14 -8.47 -13.75 -22.55
N SER A 15 -9.30 -12.72 -22.72
CA SER A 15 -8.97 -11.62 -23.62
C SER A 15 -7.66 -11.02 -23.14
N TYR A 16 -6.54 -11.46 -23.72
CA TYR A 16 -5.27 -10.77 -23.61
C TYR A 16 -5.50 -9.39 -24.26
N GLN A 17 -5.80 -8.40 -23.48
CA GLN A 17 -5.57 -7.05 -23.90
C GLN A 17 -4.06 -6.94 -24.05
N ASP A 18 -3.59 -6.52 -25.22
CA ASP A 18 -2.21 -6.14 -25.41
C ASP A 18 -1.91 -4.98 -24.46
N ILE A 19 -1.44 -5.34 -23.27
CA ILE A 19 -1.00 -4.35 -22.28
C ILE A 19 0.32 -3.82 -22.79
N GLU A 20 0.42 -2.53 -22.96
CA GLU A 20 1.66 -1.85 -23.30
C GLU A 20 2.78 -2.29 -22.36
N SER A 21 3.97 -2.62 -22.90
CA SER A 21 5.09 -3.06 -22.07
C SER A 21 5.55 -1.94 -21.14
N LEU A 22 6.10 -2.31 -19.98
CA LEU A 22 6.65 -1.34 -19.01
C LEU A 22 7.71 -0.42 -19.62
N GLU A 23 8.45 -0.91 -20.63
CA GLU A 23 9.51 -0.16 -21.34
C GLU A 23 8.95 0.91 -22.26
N ASN A 24 7.77 0.69 -22.83
CA ASN A 24 7.12 1.62 -23.76
C ASN A 24 6.19 2.59 -23.03
N LYS A 25 5.76 2.25 -21.83
CA LYS A 25 4.85 3.08 -21.02
C LYS A 25 5.54 4.35 -20.57
N GLU A 26 4.86 5.48 -20.74
CA GLU A 26 5.33 6.75 -20.19
C GLU A 26 5.13 6.81 -18.67
N TRP A 27 6.13 7.33 -17.95
CA TRP A 27 6.16 7.46 -16.49
C TRP A 27 6.43 8.89 -16.08
N LYS A 28 5.79 9.32 -14.99
CA LYS A 28 5.99 10.65 -14.40
C LYS A 28 6.08 10.55 -12.89
N ASP A 29 6.80 11.48 -12.27
CA ASP A 29 6.90 11.60 -10.83
C ASP A 29 5.70 12.36 -10.24
N PHE A 30 5.19 11.85 -9.12
CA PHE A 30 4.12 12.44 -8.32
C PHE A 30 4.51 12.48 -6.86
N TYR A 31 4.19 13.55 -6.16
CA TYR A 31 4.33 13.55 -4.71
C TYR A 31 3.35 12.55 -4.07
N ILE A 32 3.78 11.91 -3.00
CA ILE A 32 2.94 10.94 -2.26
C ILE A 32 1.61 11.60 -1.84
N ASN A 33 1.66 12.84 -1.40
CA ASN A 33 0.45 13.58 -1.01
C ASN A 33 -0.46 13.99 -2.18
N GLU A 34 -0.01 13.92 -3.42
CA GLU A 34 -0.89 14.09 -4.60
C GLU A 34 -1.72 12.84 -4.85
N ILE A 35 -1.18 11.67 -4.57
CA ILE A 35 -1.80 10.37 -4.85
C ILE A 35 -2.63 9.87 -3.65
N PHE A 36 -2.13 10.08 -2.42
CA PHE A 36 -2.72 9.48 -1.22
C PHE A 36 -3.32 10.50 -0.26
N LEU A 37 -4.47 10.13 0.31
CA LEU A 37 -4.98 10.67 1.56
C LEU A 37 -4.31 9.92 2.72
N ILE A 38 -3.53 10.62 3.53
CA ILE A 38 -2.73 10.03 4.59
C ILE A 38 -3.37 10.34 5.94
N LYS A 39 -3.62 9.27 6.73
CA LYS A 39 -4.18 9.35 8.07
C LYS A 39 -3.20 8.78 9.08
N SER A 40 -3.07 9.41 10.24
CA SER A 40 -2.20 8.92 11.31
C SER A 40 -2.84 7.75 12.08
N GLY A 41 -1.99 6.85 12.56
CA GLY A 41 -2.37 5.88 13.57
C GLY A 41 -2.50 6.54 14.95
N LYS A 42 -2.75 5.74 15.99
CA LYS A 42 -2.93 6.20 17.37
C LYS A 42 -2.21 5.27 18.33
N ARG A 43 -1.49 5.87 19.26
CA ARG A 43 -0.79 5.13 20.30
C ARG A 43 -1.75 4.28 21.13
N LEU A 44 -1.42 3.01 21.28
CA LEU A 44 -2.06 2.08 22.20
C LEU A 44 -0.95 1.36 22.97
N THR A 45 -0.88 1.59 24.28
CA THR A 45 0.17 0.99 25.09
C THR A 45 -0.16 -0.47 25.42
N LYS A 46 0.85 -1.29 25.67
CA LYS A 46 0.66 -2.71 26.06
C LYS A 46 -0.29 -2.86 27.25
N ARG A 47 -0.23 -1.91 28.20
CA ARG A 47 -1.08 -1.88 29.40
C ARG A 47 -2.57 -1.70 29.05
N ASP A 48 -2.87 -0.93 27.99
CA ASP A 48 -4.22 -0.60 27.58
C ASP A 48 -4.79 -1.58 26.54
N MET A 49 -3.95 -2.48 26.04
CA MET A 49 -4.37 -3.52 25.10
C MET A 49 -5.26 -4.55 25.81
N LYS A 50 -6.42 -4.81 25.22
CA LYS A 50 -7.33 -5.88 25.63
C LYS A 50 -7.25 -7.00 24.61
N MET A 51 -7.05 -8.24 25.06
CA MET A 51 -6.94 -9.41 24.19
C MET A 51 -8.19 -9.55 23.29
N GLY A 52 -8.00 -9.94 22.04
CA GLY A 52 -9.07 -10.14 21.07
C GLY A 52 -8.56 -10.64 19.74
N ASN A 53 -9.37 -10.52 18.68
CA ASN A 53 -9.06 -11.08 17.35
C ASN A 53 -8.78 -10.02 16.28
N ARG A 54 -8.83 -8.73 16.62
CA ARG A 54 -8.54 -7.65 15.67
C ARG A 54 -7.04 -7.42 15.58
N PRO A 55 -6.43 -7.46 14.39
CA PRO A 55 -5.03 -7.12 14.22
C PRO A 55 -4.74 -5.68 14.68
N PHE A 56 -3.68 -5.51 15.45
CA PHE A 56 -3.06 -4.25 15.77
C PHE A 56 -1.77 -4.12 14.96
N ILE A 57 -1.75 -3.11 14.08
CA ILE A 57 -0.65 -2.88 13.15
C ILE A 57 0.35 -1.93 13.79
N GLY A 58 1.56 -2.42 13.95
CA GLY A 58 2.72 -1.66 14.45
C GLY A 58 3.82 -1.57 13.41
N ALA A 59 4.85 -0.77 13.68
CA ALA A 59 5.97 -0.55 12.78
C ALA A 59 6.93 -1.76 12.77
N SER A 60 6.46 -2.90 12.28
CA SER A 60 7.22 -4.14 12.10
C SER A 60 7.52 -4.37 10.62
N SER A 61 8.63 -5.06 10.32
CA SER A 61 8.99 -5.52 8.97
C SER A 61 8.52 -6.94 8.66
N ILE A 62 7.91 -7.63 9.63
CA ILE A 62 7.46 -9.02 9.52
C ILE A 62 5.97 -9.14 9.85
N ASN A 63 5.39 -10.32 9.60
CA ASN A 63 4.01 -10.68 9.93
C ASN A 63 2.97 -9.67 9.42
N ASN A 64 3.18 -9.12 8.23
CA ASN A 64 2.31 -8.11 7.64
C ASN A 64 2.08 -6.88 8.57
N GLY A 65 3.08 -6.52 9.39
CA GLY A 65 2.98 -5.43 10.37
C GLY A 65 2.13 -5.74 11.61
N ILE A 66 1.56 -6.94 11.72
CA ILE A 66 0.73 -7.33 12.87
C ILE A 66 1.63 -7.59 14.08
N THR A 67 1.49 -6.79 15.10
CA THR A 67 2.26 -6.92 16.35
C THR A 67 1.45 -7.53 17.50
N ASN A 68 0.15 -7.40 17.46
CA ASN A 68 -0.77 -7.92 18.50
C ASN A 68 -2.15 -8.21 17.90
N PHE A 69 -2.96 -8.97 18.65
CA PHE A 69 -4.39 -9.12 18.40
C PHE A 69 -5.18 -8.55 19.59
N VAL A 70 -6.10 -7.64 19.31
CA VAL A 70 -6.79 -6.88 20.36
C VAL A 70 -8.31 -6.83 20.13
N SER A 71 -9.08 -6.59 21.20
CA SER A 71 -10.50 -6.25 21.12
C SER A 71 -10.76 -4.75 21.09
N ASN A 72 -9.73 -3.95 21.32
CA ASN A 72 -9.83 -2.49 21.31
C ASN A 72 -10.36 -1.97 19.96
N ILE A 73 -11.15 -0.88 20.05
CA ILE A 73 -11.59 -0.07 18.91
C ILE A 73 -11.17 1.37 19.20
N ASN A 74 -10.68 2.06 18.19
CA ASN A 74 -10.37 3.48 18.26
C ASN A 74 -10.56 4.15 16.89
N SER A 75 -10.26 5.43 16.78
CA SER A 75 -10.40 6.23 15.54
C SER A 75 -9.52 5.78 14.38
N THR A 76 -8.66 4.78 14.56
CA THR A 76 -7.81 4.21 13.52
C THR A 76 -8.35 2.90 12.95
N LEU A 77 -9.57 2.48 13.37
CA LEU A 77 -10.21 1.31 12.78
C LEU A 77 -10.38 1.55 11.28
N ASP A 78 -9.80 0.66 10.48
CA ASP A 78 -9.74 0.81 9.04
C ASP A 78 -9.61 -0.56 8.36
N LYS A 79 -9.92 -0.62 7.07
CA LYS A 79 -9.79 -1.79 6.22
C LYS A 79 -9.50 -1.36 4.79
N ASN A 80 -9.07 -2.30 3.95
CA ASN A 80 -8.74 -2.05 2.55
C ASN A 80 -7.80 -0.83 2.43
N VAL A 81 -6.70 -0.86 3.16
CA VAL A 81 -5.80 0.27 3.37
C VAL A 81 -4.34 -0.16 3.28
N LEU A 82 -3.47 0.71 2.79
CA LEU A 82 -2.02 0.49 2.81
C LEU A 82 -1.44 1.12 4.08
N GLY A 83 -0.94 0.28 5.00
CA GLY A 83 -0.20 0.73 6.17
C GLY A 83 1.27 0.96 5.81
N VAL A 84 1.80 2.15 6.10
CA VAL A 84 3.19 2.54 5.82
C VAL A 84 3.89 2.92 7.11
N ASN A 85 4.98 2.23 7.43
CA ASN A 85 5.78 2.53 8.60
C ASN A 85 6.56 3.81 8.41
N TYR A 86 6.33 4.81 9.28
CA TYR A 86 7.07 6.06 9.21
C TYR A 86 8.08 6.21 10.36
N ASN A 87 7.93 5.41 11.41
CA ASN A 87 8.89 5.28 12.51
C ASN A 87 9.18 3.79 12.73
N GLY A 88 10.28 3.41 13.36
CA GLY A 88 10.69 2.01 13.48
C GLY A 88 11.24 1.46 12.15
N SER A 89 10.67 0.39 11.62
CA SER A 89 11.05 -0.21 10.32
C SER A 89 10.57 0.68 9.15
N VAL A 90 11.19 1.83 9.00
CA VAL A 90 10.78 2.91 8.09
C VAL A 90 10.72 2.42 6.64
N GLY A 91 9.68 2.82 5.93
CA GLY A 91 9.46 2.50 4.52
C GLY A 91 8.89 1.10 4.27
N GLU A 92 8.78 0.24 5.29
CA GLU A 92 7.98 -0.98 5.15
C GLU A 92 6.52 -0.62 5.00
N CYS A 93 5.82 -1.32 4.10
CA CYS A 93 4.40 -1.12 3.90
C CYS A 93 3.68 -2.42 3.61
N PHE A 94 2.44 -2.51 4.11
CA PHE A 94 1.62 -3.70 3.99
C PHE A 94 0.18 -3.32 3.66
N TYR A 95 -0.42 -4.09 2.74
CA TYR A 95 -1.84 -3.97 2.44
C TYR A 95 -2.68 -4.78 3.44
N HIS A 96 -3.71 -4.13 3.99
CA HIS A 96 -4.62 -4.72 4.97
C HIS A 96 -6.05 -4.73 4.40
N LYS A 97 -6.50 -5.92 3.99
CA LYS A 97 -7.86 -6.12 3.47
C LYS A 97 -8.91 -6.17 4.58
N TYR A 98 -8.50 -6.49 5.79
CA TYR A 98 -9.34 -6.79 6.95
C TYR A 98 -9.42 -5.61 7.92
N ASP A 99 -10.44 -5.62 8.81
CA ASP A 99 -10.58 -4.62 9.87
C ASP A 99 -9.41 -4.72 10.86
N CYS A 100 -8.66 -3.64 10.99
CA CYS A 100 -7.50 -3.53 11.88
C CYS A 100 -7.40 -2.12 12.46
N ILE A 101 -6.60 -1.95 13.51
CA ILE A 101 -6.25 -0.65 14.07
C ILE A 101 -4.74 -0.43 14.03
N PHE A 102 -4.31 0.83 14.01
CA PHE A 102 -2.93 1.20 13.71
C PHE A 102 -2.27 1.97 14.84
N SER A 103 -0.99 1.63 15.12
CA SER A 103 -0.15 2.39 16.04
C SER A 103 0.21 3.75 15.46
N ASP A 104 0.64 4.66 16.34
CA ASP A 104 1.15 5.99 15.98
C ASP A 104 2.40 5.97 15.09
N ASP A 105 3.10 4.85 14.99
CA ASP A 105 4.28 4.66 14.13
C ASP A 105 3.95 4.24 12.69
N VAL A 106 2.65 4.05 12.37
CA VAL A 106 2.18 3.64 11.04
C VAL A 106 1.18 4.64 10.49
N LYS A 107 1.39 5.05 9.25
CA LYS A 107 0.45 5.90 8.50
C LYS A 107 -0.46 5.02 7.64
N ARG A 108 -1.72 5.44 7.48
CA ARG A 108 -2.74 4.79 6.66
C ARG A 108 -2.92 5.56 5.37
N PHE A 109 -2.67 4.91 4.24
CA PHE A 109 -2.76 5.50 2.92
C PHE A 109 -4.01 5.00 2.21
N HIS A 110 -4.86 5.92 1.78
CA HIS A 110 -5.99 5.73 0.89
C HIS A 110 -5.75 6.47 -0.42
N LEU A 111 -6.25 5.97 -1.53
CA LEU A 111 -6.18 6.70 -2.80
C LEU A 111 -7.07 7.95 -2.75
N LYS A 112 -6.62 9.05 -3.33
CA LYS A 112 -7.38 10.32 -3.33
C LYS A 112 -8.47 10.37 -4.38
N TYR A 113 -8.18 9.83 -5.54
CA TYR A 113 -8.98 10.05 -6.76
C TYR A 113 -9.45 8.75 -7.38
N GLU A 114 -9.18 7.64 -6.73
CA GLU A 114 -9.56 6.31 -7.16
C GLU A 114 -10.05 5.48 -5.98
N SER A 115 -10.83 4.44 -6.24
CA SER A 115 -11.30 3.51 -5.23
C SER A 115 -10.14 2.68 -4.68
N ASP A 116 -10.07 2.54 -3.36
CA ASP A 116 -9.11 1.68 -2.70
C ASP A 116 -9.30 0.22 -3.13
N ASN A 117 -8.32 -0.35 -3.81
CA ASN A 117 -8.36 -1.75 -4.21
C ASN A 117 -7.00 -2.44 -4.06
N GLN A 118 -7.05 -3.75 -3.97
CA GLN A 118 -5.87 -4.57 -3.69
C GLN A 118 -4.80 -4.46 -4.77
N LYS A 119 -5.16 -4.45 -6.05
CA LYS A 119 -4.19 -4.45 -7.15
C LYS A 119 -3.39 -3.15 -7.14
N LEU A 120 -4.08 -2.02 -7.09
CA LEU A 120 -3.46 -0.70 -6.99
C LEU A 120 -2.56 -0.58 -5.76
N PHE A 121 -3.01 -1.04 -4.58
CA PHE A 121 -2.18 -1.00 -3.38
C PHE A 121 -0.94 -1.91 -3.46
N LEU A 122 -1.02 -3.07 -4.12
CA LEU A 122 0.14 -3.93 -4.32
C LEU A 122 1.14 -3.31 -5.30
N PHE A 123 0.66 -2.66 -6.36
CA PHE A 123 1.49 -1.90 -7.28
C PHE A 123 2.19 -0.74 -6.55
N MET A 124 1.43 0.11 -5.86
CA MET A 124 1.96 1.24 -5.08
C MET A 124 2.93 0.81 -3.98
N LYS A 125 2.62 -0.29 -3.27
CA LYS A 125 3.51 -0.88 -2.28
C LYS A 125 4.89 -1.17 -2.87
N THR A 126 4.95 -1.78 -4.06
CA THR A 126 6.21 -2.10 -4.72
C THR A 126 7.05 -0.85 -4.95
N LEU A 127 6.43 0.22 -5.45
CA LEU A 127 7.11 1.50 -5.71
C LEU A 127 7.59 2.18 -4.41
N ILE A 128 6.79 2.13 -3.34
CA ILE A 128 7.18 2.69 -2.03
C ILE A 128 8.36 1.91 -1.45
N LEU A 129 8.36 0.58 -1.56
CA LEU A 129 9.45 -0.27 -1.07
C LEU A 129 10.77 -0.01 -1.79
N PHE A 130 10.77 0.30 -3.09
CA PHE A 130 11.98 0.70 -3.81
C PHE A 130 12.63 1.97 -3.24
N GLN A 131 11.85 2.85 -2.63
CA GLN A 131 12.34 4.07 -2.01
C GLN A 131 12.95 3.85 -0.61
N LYS A 132 12.74 2.67 -0.02
CA LYS A 132 13.20 2.35 1.35
C LYS A 132 14.70 2.56 1.55
N VAL A 133 15.51 2.29 0.54
CA VAL A 133 16.98 2.45 0.59
C VAL A 133 17.38 3.89 0.94
N ILE A 134 16.61 4.88 0.51
CA ILE A 134 16.88 6.29 0.76
C ILE A 134 16.73 6.64 2.27
N PHE A 135 15.90 5.88 3.00
CA PHE A 135 15.60 6.14 4.42
C PHE A 135 16.56 5.47 5.40
N THR A 136 17.34 4.51 4.94
CA THR A 136 18.23 3.70 5.79
C THR A 136 19.51 4.45 6.18
N TYR A 137 19.90 5.50 5.44
CA TYR A 137 21.15 6.22 5.64
C TYR A 137 20.96 7.58 6.34
N GLY A 138 20.65 7.56 7.66
CA GLY A 138 20.85 8.73 8.52
C GLY A 138 19.82 9.86 8.44
N TYR A 139 18.80 9.73 7.60
CA TYR A 139 17.72 10.72 7.49
C TYR A 139 16.51 10.30 8.33
N LYS A 140 16.26 10.99 9.45
CA LYS A 140 14.98 10.83 10.17
C LYS A 140 13.82 11.08 9.20
N PHE A 141 13.04 10.03 8.97
CA PHE A 141 11.81 10.09 8.21
C PHE A 141 10.77 10.79 9.08
N ASN A 142 10.44 12.01 8.78
CA ASN A 142 9.34 12.74 9.40
C ASN A 142 8.18 12.86 8.40
N GLU A 143 7.00 13.23 8.91
CA GLU A 143 5.78 13.32 8.10
C GLU A 143 5.95 14.25 6.90
N ASN A 144 6.57 15.40 7.07
CA ASN A 144 6.79 16.35 5.98
C ASN A 144 7.67 15.77 4.87
N ARG A 145 8.70 15.03 5.23
CA ARG A 145 9.57 14.37 4.24
C ARG A 145 8.84 13.26 3.50
N MET A 146 7.99 12.50 4.19
CA MET A 146 7.16 11.47 3.56
C MET A 146 6.19 12.09 2.55
N LEU A 147 5.55 13.20 2.89
CA LEU A 147 4.63 13.92 2.01
C LEU A 147 5.30 14.48 0.76
N GLN A 148 6.55 14.92 0.90
CA GLN A 148 7.37 15.48 -0.19
C GLN A 148 8.10 14.42 -1.02
N GLN A 149 7.93 13.15 -0.69
CA GLN A 149 8.50 12.08 -1.47
C GLN A 149 7.76 11.90 -2.78
N LYS A 150 8.51 11.57 -3.82
CA LYS A 150 7.97 11.32 -5.15
C LYS A 150 8.03 9.82 -5.47
N ILE A 151 7.00 9.35 -6.14
CA ILE A 151 6.94 8.03 -6.73
C ILE A 151 6.73 8.16 -8.23
N MET A 152 7.34 7.26 -9.00
CA MET A 152 7.14 7.19 -10.46
C MET A 152 5.89 6.37 -10.73
N LEU A 153 4.93 6.93 -11.46
CA LEU A 153 3.72 6.22 -11.89
C LEU A 153 3.59 6.24 -13.40
N PRO A 154 3.03 5.17 -14.00
CA PRO A 154 2.64 5.20 -15.39
C PRO A 154 1.54 6.24 -15.60
N ILE A 155 1.60 6.94 -16.73
CA ILE A 155 0.66 8.01 -17.04
C ILE A 155 -0.18 7.71 -18.28
N THR A 156 -1.36 8.33 -18.30
CA THR A 156 -2.21 8.47 -19.48
C THR A 156 -1.68 9.57 -20.38
N SER A 157 -2.20 9.67 -21.60
CA SER A 157 -1.81 10.71 -22.58
C SER A 157 -2.03 12.15 -22.09
N ASP A 158 -2.91 12.37 -21.10
CA ASP A 158 -3.14 13.66 -20.47
C ASP A 158 -2.25 13.90 -19.21
N GLY A 159 -1.29 13.00 -18.96
CA GLY A 159 -0.27 13.14 -17.92
C GLY A 159 -0.76 12.86 -16.49
N LYS A 160 -1.89 12.18 -16.34
CA LYS A 160 -2.42 11.71 -15.04
C LYS A 160 -2.00 10.28 -14.76
N PRO A 161 -2.02 9.82 -13.48
CA PRO A 161 -1.78 8.42 -13.16
C PRO A 161 -2.72 7.49 -13.90
N ASP A 162 -2.18 6.48 -14.58
CA ASP A 162 -2.94 5.47 -15.31
C ASP A 162 -3.29 4.30 -14.39
N TYR A 163 -4.37 4.47 -13.63
CA TYR A 163 -4.84 3.45 -12.69
C TYR A 163 -5.30 2.17 -13.39
N ILE A 164 -5.82 2.27 -14.61
CA ILE A 164 -6.24 1.09 -15.39
C ILE A 164 -5.04 0.23 -15.76
N TYR A 165 -3.94 0.87 -16.16
CA TYR A 165 -2.70 0.16 -16.46
C TYR A 165 -2.08 -0.51 -15.23
N MET A 166 -2.25 0.08 -14.03
CA MET A 166 -1.72 -0.45 -12.77
C MET A 166 -2.53 -1.63 -12.21
N GLU A 167 -3.75 -1.90 -12.68
CA GLU A 167 -4.60 -3.01 -12.27
C GLU A 167 -4.35 -4.32 -13.04
#